data_6706bbec09edc46a8b83e3304e7080b7
#
_entry.id   6706bbec09edc46a8b83e3304e7080b7
#
_cell.length_a   1.000
_cell.length_b   1.000
_cell.length_c   1.000
_cell.angle_alpha   90.00
_cell.angle_beta   90.00
_cell.angle_gamma   90.00
#
_symmetry.space_group_name_H-M   'P 1'
#
loop_
_entity.id
_entity.type
_entity.pdbx_description
1 polymer ?
#
loop_
_entity_poly.entity_id
_entity_poly.type
_entity_poly.pdbx_seq_one_letter_code
_entity_poly.pdbx_strand_id
1 'polypeptide(L)' 'EYEVLNGINQSDWNKIQQIVLEVQDTEGRISKIQTLLENQGFRIIIDPNNMIPSTLKMFNMYAIRA' A
#
# COMPACT_ATOMS: atom_id res chain seq x y z
N GLU A 1 -7.60 4.66 2.31
CA GLU A 1 -6.85 4.12 1.17
C GLU A 1 -7.31 2.72 0.78
N TYR A 2 -7.64 1.89 1.77
CA TYR A 2 -8.02 0.51 1.48
C TYR A 2 -9.29 0.44 0.61
N GLU A 3 -10.30 1.24 0.95
CA GLU A 3 -11.55 1.24 0.19
C GLU A 3 -11.35 1.71 -1.24
N VAL A 4 -10.49 2.72 -1.43
CA VAL A 4 -10.19 3.23 -2.77
C VAL A 4 -9.53 2.14 -3.60
N LEU A 5 -8.52 1.46 -3.03
CA LEU A 5 -7.82 0.39 -3.73
C LEU A 5 -8.75 -0.79 -4.04
N ASN A 6 -9.61 -1.13 -3.10
CA ASN A 6 -10.52 -2.25 -3.26
C ASN A 6 -11.59 -1.99 -4.33
N GLY A 7 -11.81 -0.72 -4.69
CA GLY A 7 -12.77 -0.33 -5.71
C GLY A 7 -12.21 -0.27 -7.12
N ILE A 8 -10.90 -0.52 -7.30
CA ILE A 8 -10.29 -0.46 -8.63
C ILE A 8 -10.67 -1.70 -9.44
N ASN A 9 -11.11 -1.50 -10.68
CA ASN A 9 -11.45 -2.61 -11.58
C ASN A 9 -10.20 -3.38 -11.98
N GLN A 10 -10.37 -4.68 -12.25
CA GLN A 10 -9.25 -5.52 -12.62
C GLN A 10 -8.54 -5.02 -13.89
N SER A 11 -9.30 -4.51 -14.86
CA SER A 11 -8.72 -3.96 -16.08
C SER A 11 -7.83 -2.76 -15.80
N ASP A 12 -8.18 -1.96 -14.79
CA ASP A 12 -7.38 -0.81 -14.40
C ASP A 12 -6.15 -1.24 -13.61
N TRP A 13 -6.28 -2.28 -12.75
CA TRP A 13 -5.12 -2.84 -12.05
C TRP A 13 -4.02 -3.25 -13.01
N ASN A 14 -4.40 -3.85 -14.13
CA ASN A 14 -3.45 -4.35 -15.11
C ASN A 14 -2.62 -3.24 -15.76
N LYS A 15 -3.11 -2.00 -15.70
CA LYS A 15 -2.41 -0.84 -16.27
C LYS A 15 -1.45 -0.19 -15.30
N ILE A 16 -1.54 -0.51 -14.01
CA ILE A 16 -0.74 0.14 -12.97
C ILE A 16 0.57 -0.61 -12.81
N GLN A 17 1.69 0.11 -12.95
CA GLN A 17 3.02 -0.47 -12.83
C GLN A 17 3.63 -0.26 -11.46
N GLN A 18 3.29 0.84 -10.79
CA GLN A 18 3.79 1.11 -9.44
C GLN A 18 2.82 2.02 -8.69
N ILE A 19 2.82 1.88 -7.37
CA ILE A 19 1.99 2.68 -6.48
C ILE A 19 2.84 3.10 -5.30
N VAL A 20 2.72 4.35 -4.89
CA VAL A 20 3.36 4.85 -3.67
C VAL A 20 2.26 5.35 -2.75
N LEU A 21 2.26 4.85 -1.53
CA LEU A 21 1.24 5.21 -0.54
C LEU A 21 1.90 5.62 0.76
N GLU A 22 1.29 6.58 1.44
CA GLU A 22 1.61 6.86 2.83
C GLU A 22 0.46 6.32 3.66
N VAL A 23 0.74 5.36 4.54
CA VAL A 23 -0.28 4.62 5.26
C VAL A 23 -0.06 4.74 6.76
N GLN A 24 -1.11 5.10 7.48
CA GLN A 24 -1.09 5.04 8.94
C GLN A 24 -1.45 3.62 9.38
N ASP A 25 -0.60 3.02 10.20
CA ASP A 25 -0.80 1.63 10.64
C ASP A 25 -1.77 1.59 11.82
N THR A 26 -3.06 1.63 11.51
CA THR A 26 -4.13 1.48 12.48
C THR A 26 -4.98 0.28 12.09
N GLU A 27 -5.36 -0.52 13.09
CA GLU A 27 -6.28 -1.65 12.91
C GLU A 27 -5.82 -2.65 11.84
N GLY A 28 -4.49 -2.84 11.71
CA GLY A 28 -3.93 -3.77 10.74
C GLY A 28 -4.04 -3.31 9.29
N ARG A 29 -4.18 -2.02 9.07
CA ARG A 29 -4.38 -1.47 7.72
C ARG A 29 -3.23 -1.80 6.78
N ILE A 30 -1.98 -1.75 7.27
CA ILE A 30 -0.82 -2.07 6.43
C ILE A 30 -0.91 -3.50 5.92
N SER A 31 -1.23 -4.46 6.79
CA SER A 31 -1.38 -5.86 6.38
C SER A 31 -2.47 -6.03 5.34
N LYS A 32 -3.60 -5.36 5.51
CA LYS A 32 -4.72 -5.45 4.57
C LYS A 32 -4.33 -4.92 3.20
N ILE A 33 -3.69 -3.76 3.17
CA ILE A 33 -3.28 -3.14 1.91
C ILE A 33 -2.20 -3.97 1.25
N GLN A 34 -1.23 -4.46 2.01
CA GLN A 34 -0.16 -5.30 1.49
C GLN A 34 -0.73 -6.56 0.83
N THR A 35 -1.64 -7.25 1.51
CA THR A 35 -2.25 -8.45 0.96
C THR A 35 -2.99 -8.16 -0.33
N LEU A 36 -3.76 -7.08 -0.35
CA LEU A 36 -4.51 -6.68 -1.55
C LEU A 36 -3.56 -6.44 -2.72
N LEU A 37 -2.48 -5.68 -2.50
CA LEU A 37 -1.54 -5.36 -3.56
C LEU A 37 -0.76 -6.58 -4.03
N GLU A 38 -0.36 -7.46 -3.11
CA GLU A 38 0.33 -8.69 -3.49
C GLU A 38 -0.55 -9.58 -4.33
N ASN A 39 -1.85 -9.64 -4.02
CA ASN A 39 -2.80 -10.41 -4.81
C ASN A 39 -2.97 -9.84 -6.22
N GLN A 40 -2.62 -8.57 -6.42
CA GLN A 40 -2.64 -7.95 -7.75
C GLN A 40 -1.30 -8.08 -8.47
N GLY A 41 -0.34 -8.78 -7.89
CA GLY A 41 0.93 -9.05 -8.54
C GLY A 41 2.04 -8.06 -8.24
N PHE A 42 1.86 -7.24 -7.20
CA PHE A 42 2.90 -6.27 -6.81
C PHE A 42 3.86 -6.85 -5.80
N ARG A 43 5.10 -6.41 -5.87
CA ARG A 43 6.10 -6.60 -4.82
C ARG A 43 6.03 -5.39 -3.91
N ILE A 44 6.07 -5.62 -2.60
CA ILE A 44 5.82 -4.57 -1.61
C ILE A 44 7.11 -4.28 -0.83
N ILE A 45 7.41 -2.99 -0.71
CA ILE A 45 8.49 -2.50 0.15
C ILE A 45 7.85 -1.50 1.12
N ILE A 46 8.06 -1.71 2.41
CA ILE A 46 7.53 -0.83 3.44
C ILE A 46 8.71 -0.12 4.10
N ASP A 47 8.67 1.19 4.11
CA ASP A 47 9.73 2.02 4.65
C ASP A 47 9.14 2.93 5.74
N PRO A 48 9.65 2.87 6.99
CA PRO A 48 9.17 3.76 8.03
C PRO A 48 9.47 5.22 7.68
N ASN A 49 8.49 6.07 7.90
CA ASN A 49 8.68 7.49 7.66
C ASN A 49 9.31 8.12 8.90
N ASN A 50 10.64 8.28 8.87
CA ASN A 50 11.41 8.77 10.01
C ASN A 50 11.20 10.25 10.29
N MET A 51 10.55 10.98 9.39
CA MET A 51 10.26 12.39 9.56
C MET A 51 9.01 12.64 10.40
N ILE A 52 8.27 11.59 10.73
CA ILE A 52 7.01 11.67 11.47
C ILE A 52 7.22 11.01 12.83
N PRO A 53 6.72 11.61 13.93
CA PRO A 53 6.85 10.99 15.24
C PRO A 53 6.34 9.55 15.24
N SER A 54 7.05 8.67 15.95
CA SER A 54 6.72 7.25 15.97
C SER A 54 5.30 6.97 16.49
N THR A 55 4.75 7.90 17.29
CA THR A 55 3.38 7.76 17.80
C THR A 55 2.34 7.77 16.69
N LEU A 56 2.65 8.33 15.54
CA LEU A 56 1.71 8.37 14.41
C LEU A 56 1.73 7.10 13.57
N LYS A 57 2.80 6.30 13.69
CA LYS A 57 2.92 5.01 12.97
C LYS A 57 2.64 5.15 11.48
N MET A 58 3.24 6.16 10.86
CA MET A 58 3.11 6.38 9.42
C MET A 58 4.22 5.64 8.68
N PHE A 59 3.86 5.02 7.57
CA PHE A 59 4.79 4.26 6.75
C PHE A 59 4.59 4.59 5.28
N ASN A 60 5.69 4.62 4.54
CA ASN A 60 5.63 4.69 3.08
C ASN A 60 5.62 3.27 2.53
N MET A 61 4.64 2.99 1.70
CA MET A 61 4.52 1.69 1.05
C MET A 61 4.74 1.86 -0.44
N TYR A 62 5.68 1.09 -0.98
CA TYR A 62 5.99 1.10 -2.40
C TYR A 62 5.57 -0.24 -2.98
N ALA A 63 4.71 -0.21 -3.98
CA ALA A 63 4.26 -1.40 -4.67
C ALA A 63 4.74 -1.35 -6.11
N ILE A 64 5.48 -2.35 -6.55
CA ILE A 64 6.08 -2.40 -7.87
C ILE A 64 5.69 -3.70 -8.53
N ARG A 65 5.20 -3.62 -9.76
CA ARG A 65 4.84 -4.82 -10.50
C ARG A 65 6.10 -5.48 -11.05
N ALA A 66 6.20 -6.77 -10.80
CA ALA A 66 7.35 -7.54 -11.24
C ALA A 66 7.29 -7.84 -12.75
#